data_b7db0a6c67b24521c6970b85f817d25f
#
_entry.id   b7db0a6c67b24521c6970b85f817d25f
#
_cell.length_a   1.000
_cell.length_b   1.000
_cell.length_c   1.000
_cell.angle_alpha   90.00
_cell.angle_beta   90.00
_cell.angle_gamma   90.00
#
_symmetry.space_group_name_H-M   'P 1'
#
loop_
_entity.id
_entity.type
_entity.pdbx_description
1 polymer ?
#
loop_
_entity_poly.entity_id
_entity_poly.type
_entity_poly.pdbx_seq_one_letter_code
_entity_poly.pdbx_strand_id
1 'polypeptide(L)'
;MSTVINIGLIEDQFLFREGMKAILSSYDEFEVIMESEDGFSVMDKLKNCEVKPDVLLVDLSLPKDGDNDFDGIAVTDAVVENYPEIKILILSVHDDDAFVAELIERGAHGYLIKDSDPNEVTEAIRSVYSKGSYINQKTLLAIQKKMNQKHKTSTKKSQDEALTKREIDVLRLVCQQKTTGEIADELFISSKTVDGHRNNLLQKTHSRNVAGLVLYAMKKGLIES
;
A
#
# COMPACT_ATOMS: atom_id res chain seq x y z
N MET A 1 1.35 -25.98 3.05
CA MET A 1 0.33 -25.27 3.84
C MET A 1 0.18 -23.91 3.20
N SER A 2 -1.00 -23.55 2.74
CA SER A 2 -1.26 -22.18 2.28
C SER A 2 -1.10 -21.24 3.48
N THR A 3 -0.34 -20.17 3.32
CA THR A 3 -0.19 -19.16 4.36
C THR A 3 -1.49 -18.39 4.44
N VAL A 4 -2.12 -18.33 5.61
CA VAL A 4 -3.31 -17.52 5.85
C VAL A 4 -2.87 -16.06 5.95
N ILE A 5 -3.59 -15.16 5.28
CA ILE A 5 -3.38 -13.72 5.32
C ILE A 5 -4.36 -13.13 6.35
N ASN A 6 -3.81 -12.55 7.40
CA ASN A 6 -4.57 -11.92 8.47
C ASN A 6 -4.99 -10.50 8.06
N ILE A 7 -6.28 -10.20 8.13
CA ILE A 7 -6.85 -8.94 7.65
C ILE A 7 -7.46 -8.17 8.82
N GLY A 8 -7.17 -6.87 8.87
CA GLY A 8 -7.91 -5.91 9.67
C GLY A 8 -8.84 -5.09 8.78
N LEU A 9 -10.06 -4.86 9.21
CA LEU A 9 -11.08 -4.12 8.46
C LEU A 9 -11.55 -2.89 9.24
N ILE A 10 -11.26 -1.70 8.70
CA ILE A 10 -11.59 -0.41 9.29
C ILE A 10 -12.66 0.24 8.40
N GLU A 11 -13.90 0.21 8.85
CA GLU A 11 -15.07 0.60 8.05
C GLU A 11 -16.24 0.92 8.96
N ASP A 12 -16.82 2.09 8.86
CA ASP A 12 -17.95 2.53 9.69
C ASP A 12 -19.30 2.00 9.19
N GLN A 13 -19.44 1.79 7.88
CA GLN A 13 -20.69 1.30 7.29
C GLN A 13 -20.88 -0.18 7.57
N PHE A 14 -21.79 -0.50 8.50
CA PHE A 14 -22.04 -1.86 8.94
C PHE A 14 -22.28 -2.85 7.79
N LEU A 15 -23.17 -2.51 6.82
CA LEU A 15 -23.49 -3.41 5.72
C LEU A 15 -22.28 -3.66 4.80
N PHE A 16 -21.47 -2.64 4.55
CA PHE A 16 -20.25 -2.79 3.74
C PHE A 16 -19.24 -3.68 4.47
N ARG A 17 -19.03 -3.45 5.76
CA ARG A 17 -18.14 -4.25 6.61
C ARG A 17 -18.54 -5.72 6.63
N GLU A 18 -19.84 -6.03 6.92
CA GLU A 18 -20.34 -7.41 6.91
C GLU A 18 -20.28 -8.06 5.51
N GLY A 19 -20.57 -7.30 4.46
CA GLY A 19 -20.42 -7.77 3.08
C GLY A 19 -18.98 -8.13 2.73
N MET A 20 -18.03 -7.28 3.12
CA MET A 20 -16.60 -7.53 2.92
C MET A 20 -16.13 -8.77 3.68
N LYS A 21 -16.56 -8.95 4.94
CA LYS A 21 -16.28 -10.14 5.73
C LYS A 21 -16.81 -11.40 5.07
N ALA A 22 -18.05 -11.36 4.57
CA ALA A 22 -18.65 -12.50 3.88
C ALA A 22 -17.86 -12.86 2.61
N ILE A 23 -17.43 -11.87 1.82
CA ILE A 23 -16.58 -12.08 0.64
C ILE A 23 -15.25 -12.73 1.05
N LEU A 24 -14.54 -12.15 2.01
CA LEU A 24 -13.23 -12.65 2.43
C LEU A 24 -13.31 -14.06 3.03
N SER A 25 -14.34 -14.35 3.84
CA SER A 25 -14.58 -15.66 4.44
C SER A 25 -14.89 -16.76 3.42
N SER A 26 -15.20 -16.42 2.16
CA SER A 26 -15.38 -17.41 1.09
C SER A 26 -14.07 -17.98 0.54
N TYR A 27 -12.93 -17.46 1.00
CA TYR A 27 -11.59 -17.90 0.61
C TYR A 27 -10.82 -18.41 1.82
N ASP A 28 -10.35 -19.65 1.77
CA ASP A 28 -9.61 -20.32 2.88
C ASP A 28 -8.29 -19.63 3.26
N GLU A 29 -7.79 -18.75 2.41
CA GLU A 29 -6.52 -18.03 2.60
C GLU A 29 -6.65 -16.71 3.34
N PHE A 30 -7.87 -16.23 3.62
CA PHE A 30 -8.11 -14.95 4.32
C PHE A 30 -8.77 -15.17 5.67
N GLU A 31 -8.28 -14.45 6.68
CA GLU A 31 -8.88 -14.41 8.00
C GLU A 31 -9.02 -12.97 8.48
N VAL A 32 -10.24 -12.53 8.78
CA VAL A 32 -10.49 -11.20 9.37
C VAL A 32 -10.31 -11.32 10.88
N ILE A 33 -9.17 -10.84 11.39
CA ILE A 33 -8.79 -10.95 12.81
C ILE A 33 -9.03 -9.68 13.61
N MET A 34 -9.29 -8.55 12.94
CA MET A 34 -9.54 -7.28 13.60
C MET A 34 -10.56 -6.46 12.81
N GLU A 35 -11.47 -5.81 13.54
CA GLU A 35 -12.45 -4.88 12.97
C GLU A 35 -12.49 -3.59 13.76
N SER A 36 -12.74 -2.47 13.06
CA SER A 36 -13.04 -1.18 13.66
C SER A 36 -14.08 -0.42 12.86
N GLU A 37 -14.99 0.27 13.55
CA GLU A 37 -15.99 1.15 12.94
C GLU A 37 -15.59 2.64 13.00
N ASP A 38 -14.42 2.91 13.55
CA ASP A 38 -13.85 4.25 13.69
C ASP A 38 -12.33 4.22 13.58
N GLY A 39 -11.71 5.38 13.36
CA GLY A 39 -10.26 5.53 13.32
C GLY A 39 -9.60 5.54 14.70
N PHE A 40 -10.30 6.06 15.74
CA PHE A 40 -9.72 6.33 17.06
C PHE A 40 -9.31 5.08 17.80
N SER A 41 -10.09 4.01 17.68
CA SER A 41 -9.85 2.73 18.37
C SER A 41 -8.82 1.86 17.66
N VAL A 42 -8.40 2.20 16.42
CA VAL A 42 -7.51 1.35 15.60
C VAL A 42 -6.18 1.08 16.30
N MET A 43 -5.52 2.12 16.81
CA MET A 43 -4.19 1.98 17.41
C MET A 43 -4.23 1.16 18.70
N ASP A 44 -5.27 1.32 19.52
CA ASP A 44 -5.46 0.51 20.72
C ASP A 44 -5.82 -0.94 20.37
N LYS A 45 -6.66 -1.17 19.36
CA LYS A 45 -6.96 -2.52 18.85
C LYS A 45 -5.70 -3.20 18.32
N LEU A 46 -4.91 -2.51 17.50
CA LEU A 46 -3.63 -3.02 17.02
C LEU A 46 -2.69 -3.37 18.18
N LYS A 47 -2.57 -2.50 19.19
CA LYS A 47 -1.72 -2.75 20.35
C LYS A 47 -2.12 -4.03 21.11
N ASN A 48 -3.44 -4.27 21.25
CA ASN A 48 -3.99 -5.38 22.02
C ASN A 48 -4.16 -6.69 21.22
N CYS A 49 -4.02 -6.67 19.87
CA CYS A 49 -4.04 -7.89 19.09
C CYS A 49 -2.84 -8.78 19.41
N GLU A 50 -3.07 -10.06 19.71
CA GLU A 50 -2.00 -11.07 19.87
C GLU A 50 -1.25 -11.30 18.54
N VAL A 51 -2.02 -11.41 17.45
CA VAL A 51 -1.50 -11.50 16.09
C VAL A 51 -1.84 -10.21 15.37
N LYS A 52 -0.85 -9.55 14.77
CA LYS A 52 -1.09 -8.35 13.97
C LYS A 52 -1.63 -8.71 12.60
N PRO A 53 -2.53 -7.91 12.02
CA PRO A 53 -2.96 -8.10 10.64
C PRO A 53 -1.77 -7.90 9.68
N ASP A 54 -1.73 -8.71 8.64
CA ASP A 54 -0.79 -8.53 7.52
C ASP A 54 -1.23 -7.37 6.63
N VAL A 55 -2.55 -7.24 6.45
CA VAL A 55 -3.17 -6.22 5.60
C VAL A 55 -4.31 -5.52 6.35
N LEU A 56 -4.30 -4.19 6.34
CA LEU A 56 -5.43 -3.36 6.76
C LEU A 56 -6.19 -2.86 5.53
N LEU A 57 -7.48 -3.13 5.48
CA LEU A 57 -8.43 -2.46 4.59
C LEU A 57 -8.97 -1.24 5.35
N VAL A 58 -8.74 -0.04 4.83
CA VAL A 58 -9.05 1.21 5.54
C VAL A 58 -9.97 2.07 4.68
N ASP A 59 -11.19 2.32 5.19
CA ASP A 59 -12.04 3.38 4.64
C ASP A 59 -11.44 4.76 4.93
N LEU A 60 -11.50 5.63 3.95
CA LEU A 60 -11.08 7.03 4.12
C LEU A 60 -12.10 7.85 4.90
N SER A 61 -13.39 7.56 4.71
CA SER A 61 -14.50 8.36 5.23
C SER A 61 -14.97 7.88 6.60
N LEU A 62 -14.04 7.75 7.55
CA LEU A 62 -14.38 7.34 8.91
C LEU A 62 -15.05 8.47 9.71
N PRO A 63 -15.90 8.14 10.70
CA PRO A 63 -16.60 9.12 11.50
C PRO A 63 -15.64 9.97 12.35
N LYS A 64 -16.00 11.25 12.55
CA LYS A 64 -15.26 12.20 13.39
C LYS A 64 -15.77 12.10 14.83
N ASP A 65 -14.88 12.29 15.79
CA ASP A 65 -15.24 12.44 17.21
C ASP A 65 -14.96 13.86 17.68
N GLY A 66 -16.00 14.68 17.70
CA GLY A 66 -15.91 16.10 18.04
C GLY A 66 -14.99 16.88 17.09
N ASP A 67 -14.03 17.61 17.66
CA ASP A 67 -13.02 18.37 16.91
C ASP A 67 -11.84 17.48 16.43
N ASN A 68 -11.84 16.21 16.76
CA ASN A 68 -10.78 15.28 16.45
C ASN A 68 -11.08 14.58 15.11
N ASP A 69 -10.29 14.90 14.09
CA ASP A 69 -10.41 14.34 12.75
C ASP A 69 -9.40 13.18 12.60
N PHE A 70 -9.76 11.99 13.06
CA PHE A 70 -8.94 10.80 12.91
C PHE A 70 -9.53 9.91 11.81
N ASP A 71 -9.49 10.43 10.59
CA ASP A 71 -9.98 9.78 9.38
C ASP A 71 -9.04 8.66 8.89
N GLY A 72 -9.37 8.05 7.75
CA GLY A 72 -8.54 7.01 7.15
C GLY A 72 -7.13 7.47 6.77
N ILE A 73 -6.91 8.78 6.54
CA ILE A 73 -5.59 9.34 6.29
C ILE A 73 -4.78 9.33 7.58
N ALA A 74 -5.36 9.81 8.69
CA ALA A 74 -4.71 9.81 9.99
C ALA A 74 -4.40 8.39 10.47
N VAL A 75 -5.31 7.43 10.25
CA VAL A 75 -5.07 6.00 10.49
C VAL A 75 -3.87 5.51 9.67
N THR A 76 -3.82 5.85 8.38
CA THR A 76 -2.71 5.46 7.50
C THR A 76 -1.38 5.99 8.01
N ASP A 77 -1.30 7.29 8.32
CA ASP A 77 -0.06 7.91 8.83
C ASP A 77 0.38 7.25 10.16
N ALA A 78 -0.55 7.04 11.10
CA ALA A 78 -0.26 6.43 12.40
C ALA A 78 0.21 4.96 12.27
N VAL A 79 -0.42 4.18 11.39
CA VAL A 79 -0.03 2.77 11.17
C VAL A 79 1.34 2.69 10.48
N VAL A 80 1.59 3.51 9.45
CA VAL A 80 2.90 3.54 8.77
C VAL A 80 4.04 3.89 9.74
N GLU A 81 3.78 4.77 10.70
CA GLU A 81 4.78 5.20 11.68
C GLU A 81 5.05 4.12 12.75
N ASN A 82 4.00 3.46 13.26
CA ASN A 82 4.11 2.59 14.43
C ASN A 82 4.15 1.10 14.08
N TYR A 83 3.64 0.69 12.91
CA TYR A 83 3.53 -0.69 12.44
C TYR A 83 3.91 -0.81 10.96
N PRO A 84 5.17 -0.51 10.58
CA PRO A 84 5.60 -0.43 9.17
C PRO A 84 5.53 -1.79 8.43
N GLU A 85 5.38 -2.90 9.16
CA GLU A 85 5.18 -4.24 8.59
C GLU A 85 3.77 -4.44 8.05
N ILE A 86 2.75 -3.73 8.57
CA ILE A 86 1.36 -3.86 8.17
C ILE A 86 1.16 -3.18 6.81
N LYS A 87 0.55 -3.90 5.87
CA LYS A 87 0.22 -3.35 4.55
C LYS A 87 -1.13 -2.64 4.60
N ILE A 88 -1.22 -1.47 3.99
CA ILE A 88 -2.44 -0.66 3.99
C ILE A 88 -3.02 -0.60 2.59
N LEU A 89 -4.24 -1.09 2.44
CA LEU A 89 -5.04 -0.99 1.23
C LEU A 89 -6.23 -0.08 1.50
N ILE A 90 -6.27 1.04 0.83
CA ILE A 90 -7.33 2.04 1.01
C ILE A 90 -8.57 1.64 0.22
N LEU A 91 -9.72 1.76 0.86
CA LEU A 91 -11.05 1.68 0.23
C LEU A 91 -11.70 3.06 0.25
N SER A 92 -12.25 3.53 -0.86
CA SER A 92 -12.87 4.85 -0.93
C SER A 92 -13.98 4.93 -1.97
N VAL A 93 -14.94 5.80 -1.76
CA VAL A 93 -15.92 6.19 -2.79
C VAL A 93 -15.37 7.25 -3.74
N HIS A 94 -14.29 7.93 -3.36
CA HIS A 94 -13.67 8.99 -4.17
C HIS A 94 -12.76 8.40 -5.23
N ASP A 95 -12.68 9.08 -6.36
CA ASP A 95 -11.86 8.64 -7.49
C ASP A 95 -10.93 9.73 -8.05
N ASP A 96 -10.64 10.76 -7.26
CA ASP A 96 -9.76 11.85 -7.65
C ASP A 96 -8.29 11.39 -7.73
N ASP A 97 -7.70 11.54 -8.91
CA ASP A 97 -6.34 11.08 -9.19
C ASP A 97 -5.26 11.76 -8.32
N ALA A 98 -5.41 13.06 -8.01
CA ALA A 98 -4.42 13.78 -7.21
C ALA A 98 -4.40 13.24 -5.77
N PHE A 99 -5.56 12.85 -5.28
CA PHE A 99 -5.74 12.29 -3.95
C PHE A 99 -5.17 10.86 -3.84
N VAL A 100 -5.42 10.01 -4.84
CA VAL A 100 -4.83 8.65 -4.89
C VAL A 100 -3.31 8.71 -4.81
N ALA A 101 -2.68 9.58 -5.62
CA ALA A 101 -1.23 9.70 -5.60
C ALA A 101 -0.69 10.27 -4.27
N GLU A 102 -1.45 11.13 -3.57
CA GLU A 102 -1.10 11.58 -2.23
C GLU A 102 -1.11 10.46 -1.21
N LEU A 103 -2.12 9.59 -1.22
CA LEU A 103 -2.22 8.45 -0.32
C LEU A 103 -1.05 7.48 -0.48
N ILE A 104 -0.61 7.22 -1.71
CA ILE A 104 0.58 6.42 -1.99
C ILE A 104 1.85 7.11 -1.42
N GLU A 105 1.99 8.43 -1.58
CA GLU A 105 3.11 9.18 -0.97
C GLU A 105 3.09 9.11 0.56
N ARG A 106 1.91 9.05 1.18
CA ARG A 106 1.74 8.89 2.64
C ARG A 106 2.05 7.48 3.15
N GLY A 107 2.13 6.49 2.26
CA GLY A 107 2.53 5.13 2.59
C GLY A 107 1.44 4.07 2.40
N ALA A 108 0.31 4.41 1.77
CA ALA A 108 -0.63 3.39 1.33
C ALA A 108 0.04 2.44 0.33
N HIS A 109 -0.24 1.14 0.44
CA HIS A 109 0.32 0.10 -0.42
C HIS A 109 -0.53 -0.12 -1.67
N GLY A 110 -1.77 0.33 -1.65
CA GLY A 110 -2.70 0.27 -2.76
C GLY A 110 -3.95 1.08 -2.49
N TYR A 111 -4.76 1.23 -3.52
CA TYR A 111 -6.01 1.97 -3.51
C TYR A 111 -7.06 1.26 -4.34
N LEU A 112 -8.27 1.13 -3.79
CA LEU A 112 -9.44 0.59 -4.44
C LEU A 112 -10.64 1.52 -4.27
N ILE A 113 -11.53 1.50 -5.25
CA ILE A 113 -12.85 2.13 -5.13
C ILE A 113 -13.79 1.14 -4.44
N LYS A 114 -14.70 1.61 -3.60
CA LYS A 114 -15.69 0.74 -2.93
C LYS A 114 -16.61 0.00 -3.91
N ASP A 115 -16.73 0.49 -5.15
CA ASP A 115 -17.47 -0.16 -6.23
C ASP A 115 -16.64 -1.21 -7.01
N SER A 116 -15.40 -1.50 -6.58
CA SER A 116 -14.57 -2.52 -7.22
C SER A 116 -15.20 -3.90 -7.10
N ASP A 117 -14.98 -4.73 -8.14
CA ASP A 117 -15.40 -6.13 -8.12
C ASP A 117 -14.76 -6.88 -6.95
N PRO A 118 -15.49 -7.76 -6.23
CA PRO A 118 -14.92 -8.58 -5.15
C PRO A 118 -13.64 -9.32 -5.52
N ASN A 119 -13.50 -9.77 -6.77
CA ASN A 119 -12.27 -10.42 -7.24
C ASN A 119 -11.09 -9.41 -7.28
N GLU A 120 -11.34 -8.16 -7.65
CA GLU A 120 -10.30 -7.11 -7.61
C GLU A 120 -9.82 -6.86 -6.19
N VAL A 121 -10.73 -6.85 -5.21
CA VAL A 121 -10.36 -6.70 -3.79
C VAL A 121 -9.45 -7.83 -3.33
N THR A 122 -9.81 -9.07 -3.62
CA THR A 122 -9.01 -10.25 -3.22
C THR A 122 -7.65 -10.28 -3.94
N GLU A 123 -7.61 -9.89 -5.22
CA GLU A 123 -6.36 -9.74 -5.98
C GLU A 123 -5.46 -8.66 -5.37
N ALA A 124 -6.03 -7.52 -4.99
CA ALA A 124 -5.31 -6.43 -4.37
C ALA A 124 -4.69 -6.85 -3.02
N ILE A 125 -5.45 -7.58 -2.19
CA ILE A 125 -4.94 -8.12 -0.92
C ILE A 125 -3.75 -9.06 -1.17
N ARG A 126 -3.88 -10.02 -2.10
CA ARG A 126 -2.79 -10.92 -2.48
C ARG A 126 -1.57 -10.15 -2.98
N SER A 127 -1.80 -9.13 -3.81
CA SER A 127 -0.73 -8.32 -4.39
C SER A 127 0.02 -7.52 -3.32
N VAL A 128 -0.67 -6.81 -2.43
CA VAL A 128 0.00 -6.04 -1.37
C VAL A 128 0.74 -6.96 -0.40
N TYR A 129 0.18 -8.13 -0.09
CA TYR A 129 0.83 -9.12 0.77
C TYR A 129 2.11 -9.68 0.13
N SER A 130 2.05 -10.17 -1.12
CA SER A 130 3.16 -10.89 -1.76
C SER A 130 4.17 -10.00 -2.46
N LYS A 131 3.73 -8.88 -3.04
CA LYS A 131 4.56 -7.97 -3.85
C LYS A 131 4.88 -6.65 -3.11
N GLY A 132 4.11 -6.34 -2.05
CA GLY A 132 4.24 -5.10 -1.26
C GLY A 132 3.52 -3.91 -1.85
N SER A 133 2.76 -4.07 -2.95
CA SER A 133 1.91 -3.02 -3.51
C SER A 133 0.83 -3.59 -4.43
N TYR A 134 -0.25 -2.81 -4.61
CA TYR A 134 -1.24 -2.99 -5.66
C TYR A 134 -1.41 -1.69 -6.43
N ILE A 135 -1.04 -1.70 -7.71
CA ILE A 135 -1.13 -0.53 -8.59
C ILE A 135 -1.91 -0.97 -9.83
N ASN A 136 -3.19 -0.63 -9.87
CA ASN A 136 -4.02 -0.81 -11.04
C ASN A 136 -3.84 0.35 -12.04
N GLN A 137 -4.43 0.23 -13.23
CA GLN A 137 -4.33 1.23 -14.28
C GLN A 137 -4.75 2.63 -13.81
N LYS A 138 -5.79 2.71 -12.96
CA LYS A 138 -6.28 3.98 -12.41
C LYS A 138 -5.24 4.63 -11.50
N THR A 139 -4.69 3.88 -10.55
CA THR A 139 -3.61 4.35 -9.67
C THR A 139 -2.40 4.82 -10.47
N LEU A 140 -2.04 4.08 -11.53
CA LEU A 140 -0.94 4.46 -12.42
C LEU A 140 -1.19 5.80 -13.12
N LEU A 141 -2.38 6.00 -13.68
CA LEU A 141 -2.78 7.26 -14.34
C LEU A 141 -2.80 8.44 -13.36
N ALA A 142 -3.30 8.20 -12.13
CA ALA A 142 -3.30 9.19 -11.06
C ALA A 142 -1.88 9.68 -10.73
N ILE A 143 -0.96 8.74 -10.59
CA ILE A 143 0.46 9.01 -10.37
C ILE A 143 1.05 9.84 -11.53
N GLN A 144 0.80 9.44 -12.78
CA GLN A 144 1.28 10.13 -13.98
C GLN A 144 0.77 11.58 -14.08
N LYS A 145 -0.51 11.80 -13.82
CA LYS A 145 -1.10 13.15 -13.83
C LYS A 145 -0.48 14.07 -12.78
N LYS A 146 -0.28 13.58 -11.55
CA LYS A 146 0.37 14.36 -10.48
C LYS A 146 1.81 14.73 -10.85
N MET A 147 2.53 13.83 -11.50
CA MET A 147 3.89 14.09 -11.98
C MET A 147 3.94 15.22 -13.02
N ASN A 148 3.06 15.17 -14.02
CA ASN A 148 2.99 16.18 -15.07
C ASN A 148 2.66 17.58 -14.51
N GLN A 149 1.90 17.67 -13.42
CA GLN A 149 1.59 18.94 -12.75
C GLN A 149 2.80 19.48 -11.97
N LYS A 150 3.58 18.63 -11.30
CA LYS A 150 4.79 19.05 -10.55
C LYS A 150 5.95 19.48 -11.46
N HIS A 151 6.07 18.95 -12.69
CA HIS A 151 7.08 19.39 -13.65
C HIS A 151 6.92 20.86 -14.07
N LYS A 152 5.76 21.47 -13.89
CA LYS A 152 5.52 22.90 -14.19
C LYS A 152 5.98 23.85 -13.08
N THR A 153 6.31 23.38 -11.88
CA THR A 153 6.46 24.25 -10.69
C THR A 153 7.73 24.08 -9.85
N SER A 154 8.64 23.14 -10.09
CA SER A 154 9.85 23.07 -9.24
C SER A 154 11.07 22.42 -9.87
N THR A 155 12.14 23.20 -9.97
CA THR A 155 13.55 22.77 -10.06
C THR A 155 14.18 22.65 -8.66
N LYS A 156 13.63 21.85 -7.76
CA LYS A 156 14.34 21.45 -6.55
C LYS A 156 15.00 20.11 -6.81
N LYS A 157 16.35 20.12 -6.98
CA LYS A 157 17.18 18.92 -6.91
C LYS A 157 17.02 18.30 -5.53
N SER A 158 16.30 17.19 -5.43
CA SER A 158 16.39 16.31 -4.27
C SER A 158 17.82 15.74 -4.24
N GLN A 159 18.48 15.79 -3.09
CA GLN A 159 19.76 15.11 -2.83
C GLN A 159 19.46 13.61 -2.62
N ASP A 160 18.99 12.92 -3.68
CA ASP A 160 18.86 11.48 -3.60
C ASP A 160 20.27 10.87 -3.69
N GLU A 161 20.55 9.89 -2.86
CA GLU A 161 21.75 9.10 -2.99
C GLU A 161 21.76 8.33 -4.33
N ALA A 162 22.92 8.23 -4.97
CA ALA A 162 23.01 7.51 -6.23
C ALA A 162 22.70 6.02 -6.04
N LEU A 163 21.73 5.51 -6.80
CA LEU A 163 21.40 4.10 -6.83
C LEU A 163 22.51 3.30 -7.53
N THR A 164 22.88 2.18 -6.95
CA THR A 164 23.79 1.22 -7.58
C THR A 164 23.13 0.52 -8.77
N LYS A 165 23.90 -0.06 -9.68
CA LYS A 165 23.35 -0.84 -10.80
C LYS A 165 22.41 -1.95 -10.31
N ARG A 166 22.78 -2.63 -9.24
CA ARG A 166 22.00 -3.73 -8.67
C ARG A 166 20.67 -3.26 -8.07
N GLU A 167 20.66 -2.12 -7.40
CA GLU A 167 19.45 -1.49 -6.91
C GLU A 167 18.52 -1.06 -8.07
N ILE A 168 19.07 -0.56 -9.16
CA ILE A 168 18.29 -0.23 -10.36
C ILE A 168 17.68 -1.50 -10.98
N ASP A 169 18.42 -2.60 -11.07
CA ASP A 169 17.89 -3.87 -11.57
C ASP A 169 16.72 -4.36 -10.71
N VAL A 170 16.90 -4.36 -9.39
CA VAL A 170 15.82 -4.72 -8.45
C VAL A 170 14.63 -3.77 -8.58
N LEU A 171 14.87 -2.45 -8.67
CA LEU A 171 13.80 -1.46 -8.82
C LEU A 171 12.98 -1.67 -10.10
N ARG A 172 13.62 -2.01 -11.22
CA ARG A 172 12.92 -2.31 -12.47
C ARG A 172 12.00 -3.52 -12.34
N LEU A 173 12.47 -4.59 -11.69
CA LEU A 173 11.66 -5.80 -11.46
C LEU A 173 10.52 -5.56 -10.47
N VAL A 174 10.73 -4.74 -9.47
CA VAL A 174 9.68 -4.25 -8.58
C VAL A 174 8.59 -3.50 -9.36
N CYS A 175 8.98 -2.63 -10.29
CA CYS A 175 8.03 -1.90 -11.15
C CYS A 175 7.27 -2.82 -12.13
N GLN A 176 7.83 -3.99 -12.45
CA GLN A 176 7.16 -5.05 -13.20
C GLN A 176 6.26 -5.92 -12.30
N GLN A 177 6.04 -5.51 -11.05
CA GLN A 177 5.20 -6.19 -10.07
C GLN A 177 5.65 -7.63 -9.75
N LYS A 178 6.96 -7.92 -9.85
CA LYS A 178 7.51 -9.21 -9.47
C LYS A 178 7.58 -9.37 -7.96
N THR A 179 7.31 -10.57 -7.50
CA THR A 179 7.47 -10.97 -6.09
C THR A 179 8.96 -11.04 -5.72
N THR A 180 9.26 -11.05 -4.41
CA THR A 180 10.65 -11.24 -3.93
C THR A 180 11.28 -12.53 -4.47
N GLY A 181 10.51 -13.62 -4.56
CA GLY A 181 10.98 -14.90 -5.11
C GLY A 181 11.34 -14.80 -6.59
N GLU A 182 10.45 -14.27 -7.42
CA GLU A 182 10.69 -14.09 -8.86
C GLU A 182 11.89 -13.16 -9.15
N ILE A 183 12.07 -12.11 -8.33
CA ILE A 183 13.25 -11.23 -8.44
C ILE A 183 14.52 -11.99 -8.07
N ALA A 184 14.48 -12.81 -7.00
CA ALA A 184 15.60 -13.61 -6.55
C ALA A 184 16.05 -14.60 -7.64
N ASP A 185 15.10 -15.29 -8.26
CA ASP A 185 15.35 -16.25 -9.34
C ASP A 185 15.93 -15.56 -10.56
N GLU A 186 15.35 -14.44 -11.01
CA GLU A 186 15.80 -13.73 -12.21
C GLU A 186 17.18 -13.10 -12.06
N LEU A 187 17.48 -12.64 -10.85
CA LEU A 187 18.76 -12.02 -10.55
C LEU A 187 19.82 -13.00 -10.00
N PHE A 188 19.48 -14.28 -9.83
CA PHE A 188 20.35 -15.31 -9.27
C PHE A 188 20.92 -14.95 -7.89
N ILE A 189 20.03 -14.47 -6.99
CA ILE A 189 20.37 -14.12 -5.60
C ILE A 189 19.31 -14.70 -4.64
N SER A 190 19.59 -14.65 -3.34
CA SER A 190 18.61 -15.10 -2.34
C SER A 190 17.47 -14.07 -2.16
N SER A 191 16.27 -14.53 -1.76
CA SER A 191 15.17 -13.66 -1.38
C SER A 191 15.57 -12.65 -0.31
N LYS A 192 16.37 -13.10 0.69
CA LYS A 192 16.92 -12.22 1.73
C LYS A 192 17.79 -11.09 1.14
N THR A 193 18.53 -11.39 0.08
CA THR A 193 19.35 -10.37 -0.62
C THR A 193 18.47 -9.35 -1.36
N VAL A 194 17.36 -9.81 -1.96
CA VAL A 194 16.36 -8.93 -2.59
C VAL A 194 15.75 -7.99 -1.56
N ASP A 195 15.35 -8.52 -0.39
CA ASP A 195 14.81 -7.70 0.70
C ASP A 195 15.82 -6.66 1.20
N GLY A 196 17.10 -7.03 1.28
CA GLY A 196 18.18 -6.09 1.57
C GLY A 196 18.27 -4.95 0.55
N HIS A 197 18.19 -5.26 -0.74
CA HIS A 197 18.17 -4.24 -1.80
C HIS A 197 16.90 -3.37 -1.75
N ARG A 198 15.71 -3.95 -1.48
CA ARG A 198 14.48 -3.20 -1.30
C ARG A 198 14.57 -2.22 -0.14
N ASN A 199 15.11 -2.65 1.00
CA ASN A 199 15.29 -1.78 2.16
C ASN A 199 16.26 -0.62 1.86
N ASN A 200 17.37 -0.89 1.18
CA ASN A 200 18.29 0.16 0.74
C ASN A 200 17.62 1.14 -0.23
N LEU A 201 16.82 0.63 -1.17
CA LEU A 201 16.04 1.45 -2.09
C LEU A 201 15.08 2.37 -1.33
N LEU A 202 14.30 1.84 -0.39
CA LEU A 202 13.39 2.63 0.44
C LEU A 202 14.11 3.76 1.16
N GLN A 203 15.27 3.47 1.78
CA GLN A 203 16.08 4.48 2.47
C GLN A 203 16.63 5.55 1.51
N LYS A 204 17.29 5.14 0.42
CA LYS A 204 17.93 6.07 -0.54
C LYS A 204 16.94 6.95 -1.30
N THR A 205 15.74 6.43 -1.55
CA THR A 205 14.69 7.16 -2.28
C THR A 205 13.72 7.89 -1.37
N HIS A 206 13.87 7.72 -0.04
CA HIS A 206 12.92 8.22 0.96
C HIS A 206 11.48 7.73 0.71
N SER A 207 11.33 6.55 0.09
CA SER A 207 10.04 5.92 -0.14
C SER A 207 9.61 5.14 1.09
N ARG A 208 8.33 5.21 1.45
CA ARG A 208 7.79 4.53 2.63
C ARG A 208 7.52 3.04 2.38
N ASN A 209 7.23 2.66 1.12
CA ASN A 209 6.90 1.30 0.72
C ASN A 209 7.19 1.06 -0.78
N VAL A 210 6.83 -0.13 -1.26
CA VAL A 210 7.04 -0.54 -2.66
C VAL A 210 6.26 0.33 -3.64
N ALA A 211 5.03 0.75 -3.31
CA ALA A 211 4.27 1.66 -4.16
C ALA A 211 4.99 3.02 -4.31
N GLY A 212 5.59 3.52 -3.22
CA GLY A 212 6.46 4.71 -3.24
C GLY A 212 7.70 4.53 -4.13
N LEU A 213 8.29 3.32 -4.17
CA LEU A 213 9.40 3.02 -5.09
C LEU A 213 8.99 3.10 -6.56
N VAL A 214 7.80 2.59 -6.90
CA VAL A 214 7.25 2.70 -8.26
C VAL A 214 7.04 4.18 -8.62
N LEU A 215 6.44 4.95 -7.71
CA LEU A 215 6.28 6.40 -7.87
C LEU A 215 7.63 7.11 -8.09
N TYR A 216 8.66 6.75 -7.33
CA TYR A 216 10.01 7.28 -7.48
C TYR A 216 10.61 6.92 -8.85
N ALA A 217 10.53 5.65 -9.26
CA ALA A 217 11.06 5.18 -10.54
C ALA A 217 10.44 5.92 -11.74
N MET A 218 9.12 6.14 -11.68
CA MET A 218 8.41 6.94 -12.68
C MET A 218 8.89 8.41 -12.68
N LYS A 219 9.01 9.05 -11.51
CA LYS A 219 9.51 10.43 -11.38
C LYS A 219 10.92 10.62 -11.94
N LYS A 220 11.74 9.59 -11.89
CA LYS A 220 13.12 9.62 -12.40
C LYS A 220 13.24 9.14 -13.84
N GLY A 221 12.16 8.70 -14.49
CA GLY A 221 12.18 8.16 -15.85
C GLY A 221 12.99 6.85 -15.96
N LEU A 222 13.06 6.07 -14.87
CA LEU A 222 13.76 4.80 -14.83
C LEU A 222 12.94 3.66 -15.44
N ILE A 223 11.66 3.87 -15.63
CA ILE A 223 10.70 2.99 -16.28
C ILE A 223 9.88 3.80 -17.28
N GLU A 224 9.65 3.23 -18.45
CA GLU A 224 8.70 3.77 -19.43
C GLU A 224 7.28 3.40 -19.01
N SER A 225 6.36 4.32 -19.20
CA SER A 225 4.93 4.18 -18.89
C SER A 225 4.20 3.35 -19.96
#